data_ba914c0567e9df58f077c8b18247fbca
#
_entry.id   ba914c0567e9df58f077c8b18247fbca
#
_cell.length_a   1.000
_cell.length_b   1.000
_cell.length_c   1.000
_cell.angle_alpha   90.00
_cell.angle_beta   90.00
_cell.angle_gamma   90.00
#
_symmetry.space_group_name_H-M   'P 1'
#
loop_
_entity.id
_entity.type
_entity.pdbx_description
1 polymer ?
#
loop_
_entity_poly.entity_id
_entity_poly.type
_entity_poly.pdbx_seq_one_letter_code
_entity_poly.pdbx_strand_id
1 'polypeptide(L)'
;MTPAARLSAAIELIDAIDTQRVPAAKALKEWGTAHRYAGSGDRAAISGLVWDVLRRRASSAWVLDNDTPRARVLGMLKVERGIDADAIAALCDGGRFAPALLTEAERAALGSRSTADAPAHIAGDYPEWLDGYLTQIFGDGARY
;
A
#
# COMPACT_ATOMS: atom_id res chain seq x y z
N MET A 1 15.04 10.88 7.80
CA MET A 1 14.21 10.87 6.57
C MET A 1 12.85 11.52 6.85
N THR A 2 12.31 12.21 5.88
CA THR A 2 10.95 12.75 5.97
C THR A 2 9.92 11.62 5.78
N PRO A 3 8.66 11.82 6.20
CA PRO A 3 7.58 10.86 5.89
C PRO A 3 7.44 10.60 4.39
N ALA A 4 7.58 11.63 3.56
CA ALA A 4 7.53 11.49 2.11
C ALA A 4 8.68 10.64 1.56
N ALA A 5 9.89 10.80 2.09
CA ALA A 5 11.04 9.98 1.69
C ALA A 5 10.86 8.51 2.09
N ARG A 6 10.28 8.26 3.26
CA ARG A 6 9.96 6.89 3.71
C ARG A 6 8.92 6.25 2.78
N LEU A 7 7.95 7.03 2.34
CA LEU A 7 6.93 6.58 1.39
C LEU A 7 7.54 6.20 0.05
N SER A 8 8.45 7.02 -0.48
CA SER A 8 9.21 6.71 -1.70
C SER A 8 9.99 5.41 -1.57
N ALA A 9 10.65 5.21 -0.43
CA ALA A 9 11.40 3.98 -0.17
C ALA A 9 10.48 2.75 -0.15
N ALA A 10 9.29 2.88 0.43
CA ALA A 10 8.30 1.79 0.44
C ALA A 10 7.84 1.43 -0.98
N ILE A 11 7.59 2.43 -1.83
CA ILE A 11 7.21 2.19 -3.24
C ILE A 11 8.33 1.43 -3.96
N GLU A 12 9.56 1.85 -3.78
CA GLU A 12 10.74 1.21 -4.36
C GLU A 12 10.89 -0.24 -3.91
N LEU A 13 10.67 -0.50 -2.62
CA LEU A 13 10.74 -1.84 -2.04
C LEU A 13 9.63 -2.76 -2.54
N ILE A 14 8.41 -2.27 -2.65
CA ILE A 14 7.30 -3.06 -3.20
C ILE A 14 7.59 -3.41 -4.67
N ASP A 15 8.12 -2.47 -5.44
CA ASP A 15 8.54 -2.71 -6.81
C ASP A 15 9.61 -3.81 -6.89
N ALA A 16 10.63 -3.74 -6.03
CA ALA A 16 11.70 -4.74 -5.98
C ALA A 16 11.17 -6.13 -5.59
N ILE A 17 10.27 -6.21 -4.62
CA ILE A 17 9.65 -7.48 -4.21
C ILE A 17 8.90 -8.10 -5.38
N ASP A 18 8.13 -7.30 -6.12
CA ASP A 18 7.34 -7.79 -7.25
C ASP A 18 8.21 -8.22 -8.44
N THR A 19 9.18 -7.39 -8.82
CA THR A 19 9.99 -7.62 -10.03
C THR A 19 11.03 -8.70 -9.84
N GLN A 20 11.67 -8.76 -8.66
CA GLN A 20 12.72 -9.72 -8.35
C GLN A 20 12.17 -11.00 -7.71
N ARG A 21 10.91 -10.99 -7.31
CA ARG A 21 10.24 -12.13 -6.64
C ARG A 21 11.01 -12.62 -5.42
N VAL A 22 11.49 -11.67 -4.61
CA VAL A 22 12.20 -11.98 -3.37
C VAL A 22 11.27 -11.81 -2.17
N PRO A 23 11.52 -12.53 -1.06
CA PRO A 23 10.78 -12.33 0.17
C PRO A 23 10.94 -10.90 0.70
N ALA A 24 9.89 -10.35 1.28
CA ALA A 24 9.90 -8.98 1.82
C ALA A 24 11.01 -8.78 2.86
N ALA A 25 11.22 -9.76 3.75
CA ALA A 25 12.27 -9.66 4.76
C ALA A 25 13.68 -9.52 4.14
N LYS A 26 13.92 -10.24 3.04
CA LYS A 26 15.19 -10.15 2.32
C LYS A 26 15.36 -8.78 1.65
N ALA A 27 14.30 -8.30 0.97
CA ALA A 27 14.32 -7.00 0.32
C ALA A 27 14.56 -5.87 1.31
N LEU A 28 13.91 -5.91 2.47
CA LEU A 28 14.09 -4.93 3.54
C LEU A 28 15.51 -4.94 4.10
N LYS A 29 16.09 -6.12 4.32
CA LYS A 29 17.46 -6.25 4.82
C LYS A 29 18.46 -5.68 3.81
N GLU A 30 18.32 -6.04 2.54
CA GLU A 30 19.21 -5.56 1.48
C GLU A 30 19.10 -4.03 1.31
N TRP A 31 17.89 -3.50 1.39
CA TRP A 31 17.67 -2.05 1.33
C TRP A 31 18.38 -1.35 2.49
N GLY A 32 18.23 -1.85 3.72
CA GLY A 32 18.90 -1.28 4.89
C GLY A 32 20.41 -1.30 4.77
N THR A 33 20.98 -2.35 4.23
CA THR A 33 22.41 -2.47 3.98
C THR A 33 22.89 -1.46 2.94
N ALA A 34 22.12 -1.23 1.90
CA ALA A 34 22.45 -0.29 0.83
C ALA A 34 22.22 1.18 1.24
N HIS A 35 21.39 1.43 2.26
CA HIS A 35 20.98 2.76 2.70
C HIS A 35 21.32 2.98 4.17
N ARG A 36 22.59 2.89 4.50
CA ARG A 36 23.08 2.97 5.90
C ARG A 36 22.79 4.29 6.60
N TYR A 37 22.53 5.36 5.84
CA TYR A 37 22.12 6.63 6.42
C TYR A 37 20.73 6.57 7.08
N ALA A 38 19.90 5.59 6.72
CA ALA A 38 18.60 5.39 7.35
C ALA A 38 18.80 4.80 8.75
N GLY A 39 18.33 5.50 9.77
CA GLY A 39 18.38 5.05 11.15
C GLY A 39 17.40 3.91 11.44
N SER A 40 17.46 3.37 12.65
CA SER A 40 16.56 2.28 13.08
C SER A 40 15.10 2.69 13.04
N GLY A 41 14.78 3.95 13.40
CA GLY A 41 13.42 4.47 13.32
C GLY A 41 12.89 4.55 11.90
N ASP A 42 13.74 4.99 10.96
CA ASP A 42 13.37 5.04 9.54
C ASP A 42 13.15 3.64 8.98
N ARG A 43 14.06 2.71 9.28
CA ARG A 43 13.93 1.33 8.81
C ARG A 43 12.68 0.65 9.37
N ALA A 44 12.35 0.87 10.63
CA ALA A 44 11.13 0.35 11.25
C ALA A 44 9.88 0.94 10.60
N ALA A 45 9.87 2.24 10.33
CA ALA A 45 8.74 2.91 9.68
C ALA A 45 8.53 2.38 8.25
N ILE A 46 9.60 2.25 7.48
CA ILE A 46 9.55 1.72 6.10
C ILE A 46 9.09 0.27 6.11
N SER A 47 9.59 -0.54 7.03
CA SER A 47 9.15 -1.94 7.20
C SER A 47 7.65 -2.01 7.48
N GLY A 48 7.15 -1.15 8.38
CA GLY A 48 5.72 -1.07 8.68
C GLY A 48 4.88 -0.75 7.45
N LEU A 49 5.33 0.21 6.63
CA LEU A 49 4.65 0.56 5.37
C LEU A 49 4.59 -0.64 4.42
N VAL A 50 5.72 -1.32 4.22
CA VAL A 50 5.81 -2.47 3.31
C VAL A 50 4.87 -3.60 3.75
N TRP A 51 4.91 -3.98 5.04
CA TRP A 51 4.05 -5.04 5.55
C TRP A 51 2.57 -4.69 5.47
N ASP A 52 2.20 -3.43 5.71
CA ASP A 52 0.82 -2.96 5.55
C ASP A 52 0.35 -3.09 4.10
N VAL A 53 1.20 -2.73 3.13
CA VAL A 53 0.88 -2.91 1.71
C VAL A 53 0.65 -4.37 1.36
N LEU A 54 1.51 -5.25 1.85
CA LEU A 54 1.40 -6.69 1.56
C LEU A 54 0.12 -7.29 2.12
N ARG A 55 -0.30 -6.86 3.32
CA ARG A 55 -1.56 -7.31 3.91
C ARG A 55 -2.80 -6.77 3.22
N ARG A 56 -2.71 -5.58 2.61
CA ARG A 56 -3.85 -4.87 2.03
C ARG A 56 -3.74 -4.71 0.52
N ARG A 57 -3.11 -5.65 -0.14
CA ARG A 57 -2.78 -5.55 -1.56
C ARG A 57 -4.00 -5.30 -2.46
N ALA A 58 -5.02 -6.15 -2.36
CA ALA A 58 -6.18 -6.08 -3.25
C ALA A 58 -7.04 -4.85 -2.96
N SER A 59 -7.31 -4.56 -1.69
CA SER A 59 -8.11 -3.40 -1.30
C SER A 59 -7.40 -2.09 -1.64
N SER A 60 -6.09 -2.05 -1.48
CA SER A 60 -5.29 -0.88 -1.84
C SER A 60 -5.33 -0.58 -3.34
N ALA A 61 -5.15 -1.60 -4.16
CA ALA A 61 -5.26 -1.47 -5.62
C ALA A 61 -6.66 -1.05 -6.04
N TRP A 62 -7.70 -1.57 -5.39
CA TRP A 62 -9.09 -1.23 -5.67
C TRP A 62 -9.36 0.26 -5.53
N VAL A 63 -8.90 0.88 -4.43
CA VAL A 63 -9.19 2.31 -4.20
C VAL A 63 -8.44 3.23 -5.15
N LEU A 64 -7.37 2.76 -5.78
CA LEU A 64 -6.67 3.50 -6.82
C LEU A 64 -7.15 3.15 -8.23
N ASP A 65 -7.98 2.12 -8.36
CA ASP A 65 -8.37 1.55 -9.66
C ASP A 65 -7.12 1.26 -10.52
N ASN A 66 -6.07 0.79 -9.89
CA ASN A 66 -4.78 0.54 -10.51
C ASN A 66 -3.96 -0.40 -9.63
N ASP A 67 -3.28 -1.36 -10.23
CA ASP A 67 -2.46 -2.35 -9.51
C ASP A 67 -0.98 -2.20 -9.86
N THR A 68 -0.38 -1.15 -9.36
CA THR A 68 1.05 -0.89 -9.46
C THR A 68 1.64 -0.75 -8.05
N PRO A 69 2.97 -0.88 -7.87
CA PRO A 69 3.59 -0.64 -6.57
C PRO A 69 3.20 0.69 -5.96
N ARG A 70 3.24 1.77 -6.74
CA ARG A 70 2.81 3.09 -6.29
C ARG A 70 1.35 3.11 -5.86
N ALA A 71 0.44 2.55 -6.67
CA ALA A 71 -0.99 2.53 -6.38
C ALA A 71 -1.27 1.77 -5.08
N ARG A 72 -0.62 0.63 -4.87
CA ARG A 72 -0.79 -0.16 -3.65
C ARG A 72 -0.31 0.57 -2.40
N VAL A 73 0.81 1.28 -2.48
CA VAL A 73 1.30 2.07 -1.35
C VAL A 73 0.35 3.22 -1.04
N LEU A 74 -0.08 3.98 -2.04
CA LEU A 74 -1.02 5.08 -1.85
C LEU A 74 -2.39 4.60 -1.35
N GLY A 75 -2.88 3.50 -1.91
CA GLY A 75 -4.14 2.90 -1.48
C GLY A 75 -4.08 2.39 -0.05
N MET A 76 -2.97 1.80 0.36
CA MET A 76 -2.75 1.36 1.73
C MET A 76 -2.86 2.51 2.72
N LEU A 77 -2.36 3.68 2.38
CA LEU A 77 -2.47 4.86 3.25
C LEU A 77 -3.93 5.19 3.54
N LYS A 78 -4.81 5.00 2.56
CA LYS A 78 -6.24 5.21 2.76
C LYS A 78 -6.89 4.07 3.53
N VAL A 79 -6.73 2.83 3.08
CA VAL A 79 -7.50 1.69 3.62
C VAL A 79 -7.00 1.19 4.96
N GLU A 80 -5.70 1.24 5.20
CA GLU A 80 -5.11 0.75 6.46
C GLU A 80 -4.88 1.87 7.46
N ARG A 81 -4.43 3.03 7.00
CA ARG A 81 -4.04 4.13 7.90
C ARG A 81 -5.05 5.26 7.98
N GLY A 82 -6.11 5.20 7.18
CA GLY A 82 -7.18 6.18 7.24
C GLY A 82 -6.79 7.59 6.82
N ILE A 83 -5.76 7.72 5.99
CA ILE A 83 -5.26 9.01 5.52
C ILE A 83 -6.11 9.46 4.33
N ASP A 84 -6.60 10.70 4.35
CA ASP A 84 -7.44 11.22 3.28
C ASP A 84 -6.63 11.66 2.04
N ALA A 85 -7.35 11.91 0.94
CA ALA A 85 -6.74 12.25 -0.34
C ALA A 85 -5.86 13.51 -0.27
N ASP A 86 -6.27 14.52 0.48
CA ASP A 86 -5.51 15.76 0.61
C ASP A 86 -4.20 15.54 1.36
N ALA A 87 -4.21 14.76 2.42
CA ALA A 87 -3.01 14.43 3.18
C ALA A 87 -2.05 13.55 2.35
N ILE A 88 -2.59 12.61 1.57
CA ILE A 88 -1.77 11.80 0.66
C ILE A 88 -1.14 12.69 -0.42
N ALA A 89 -1.90 13.61 -0.99
CA ALA A 89 -1.40 14.58 -1.97
C ALA A 89 -0.25 15.43 -1.40
N ALA A 90 -0.35 15.81 -0.13
CA ALA A 90 0.69 16.60 0.53
C ALA A 90 2.01 15.80 0.67
N LEU A 91 1.94 14.48 0.85
CA LEU A 91 3.12 13.62 0.89
C LEU A 91 3.77 13.45 -0.49
N CYS A 92 2.97 13.44 -1.55
CA CYS A 92 3.42 13.30 -2.93
C CYS A 92 3.66 14.68 -3.55
N ASP A 93 4.61 15.43 -3.02
CA ASP A 93 4.86 16.82 -3.42
C ASP A 93 5.86 16.96 -4.56
N GLY A 94 6.40 15.86 -5.08
CA GLY A 94 7.38 15.89 -6.17
C GLY A 94 8.76 16.39 -5.76
N GLY A 95 9.01 16.56 -4.48
CA GLY A 95 10.31 16.97 -3.96
C GLY A 95 11.38 15.91 -4.22
N ARG A 96 12.65 16.26 -3.93
CA ARG A 96 13.82 15.45 -4.30
C ARG A 96 13.73 14.00 -3.85
N PHE A 97 13.20 13.74 -2.66
CA PHE A 97 13.10 12.40 -2.10
C PHE A 97 11.65 11.96 -1.87
N ALA A 98 10.69 12.73 -2.37
CA ALA A 98 9.27 12.45 -2.23
C ALA A 98 8.74 11.73 -3.47
N PRO A 99 7.60 11.02 -3.35
CA PRO A 99 6.91 10.52 -4.53
C PRO A 99 6.47 11.67 -5.46
N ALA A 100 6.34 11.37 -6.75
CA ALA A 100 5.84 12.33 -7.72
C ALA A 100 4.43 12.81 -7.36
N LEU A 101 4.07 14.02 -7.81
CA LEU A 101 2.74 14.58 -7.61
C LEU A 101 1.66 13.58 -8.02
N LEU A 102 0.53 13.58 -7.30
CA LEU A 102 -0.62 12.79 -7.68
C LEU A 102 -1.13 13.22 -9.05
N THR A 103 -1.47 12.25 -9.89
CA THR A 103 -2.21 12.52 -11.12
C THR A 103 -3.67 12.86 -10.78
N GLU A 104 -4.37 13.45 -11.72
CA GLU A 104 -5.82 13.71 -11.54
C GLU A 104 -6.59 12.41 -11.29
N ALA A 105 -6.24 11.34 -12.02
CA ALA A 105 -6.86 10.02 -11.85
C ALA A 105 -6.63 9.46 -10.45
N GLU A 106 -5.40 9.57 -9.94
CA GLU A 106 -5.08 9.12 -8.58
C GLU A 106 -5.86 9.90 -7.53
N ARG A 107 -5.89 11.21 -7.66
CA ARG A 107 -6.60 12.08 -6.73
C ARG A 107 -8.11 11.81 -6.75
N ALA A 108 -8.69 11.67 -7.93
CA ALA A 108 -10.11 11.35 -8.08
C ALA A 108 -10.45 9.98 -7.47
N ALA A 109 -9.63 8.97 -7.73
CA ALA A 109 -9.83 7.63 -7.17
C ALA A 109 -9.75 7.64 -5.64
N LEU A 110 -8.71 8.25 -5.08
CA LEU A 110 -8.55 8.36 -3.62
C LEU A 110 -9.70 9.11 -2.95
N GLY A 111 -10.28 10.09 -3.64
CA GLY A 111 -11.39 10.88 -3.12
C GLY A 111 -12.75 10.21 -3.23
N SER A 112 -12.94 9.25 -4.14
CA SER A 112 -14.25 8.72 -4.47
C SER A 112 -14.43 7.22 -4.29
N ARG A 113 -13.38 6.41 -4.44
CA ARG A 113 -13.50 4.96 -4.36
C ARG A 113 -13.42 4.47 -2.91
N SER A 114 -14.23 3.48 -2.58
CA SER A 114 -14.29 2.90 -1.24
C SER A 114 -14.30 1.38 -1.33
N THR A 115 -13.69 0.72 -0.36
CA THR A 115 -13.75 -0.74 -0.24
C THR A 115 -15.17 -1.24 0.07
N ALA A 116 -16.06 -0.36 0.52
CA ALA A 116 -17.48 -0.70 0.71
C ALA A 116 -18.15 -1.10 -0.59
N ASP A 117 -17.67 -0.60 -1.73
CA ASP A 117 -18.19 -0.90 -3.07
C ASP A 117 -17.48 -2.09 -3.72
N ALA A 118 -16.46 -2.64 -3.08
CA ALA A 118 -15.67 -3.74 -3.61
C ALA A 118 -16.32 -5.10 -3.31
N PRO A 119 -16.05 -6.14 -4.15
CA PRO A 119 -16.37 -7.51 -3.77
C PRO A 119 -15.76 -7.88 -2.41
N ALA A 120 -16.42 -8.78 -1.68
CA ALA A 120 -16.00 -9.14 -0.32
C ALA A 120 -14.55 -9.63 -0.27
N HIS A 121 -14.12 -10.44 -1.24
CA HIS A 121 -12.75 -10.97 -1.26
C HIS A 121 -11.69 -9.86 -1.47
N ILE A 122 -12.02 -8.80 -2.19
CA ILE A 122 -11.14 -7.65 -2.37
C ILE A 122 -11.11 -6.80 -1.10
N ALA A 123 -12.27 -6.47 -0.55
CA ALA A 123 -12.37 -5.69 0.68
C ALA A 123 -11.68 -6.38 1.85
N GLY A 124 -11.73 -7.72 1.91
CA GLY A 124 -11.10 -8.52 2.96
C GLY A 124 -9.68 -8.97 2.65
N ASP A 125 -9.17 -8.67 1.47
CA ASP A 125 -7.82 -9.05 1.03
C ASP A 125 -7.55 -10.56 1.13
N TYR A 126 -8.51 -11.38 0.69
CA TYR A 126 -8.35 -12.83 0.63
C TYR A 126 -8.63 -13.35 -0.78
N PRO A 127 -8.15 -14.58 -1.13
CA PRO A 127 -8.38 -15.15 -2.46
C PRO A 127 -9.87 -15.36 -2.75
N GLU A 128 -10.30 -15.08 -3.95
CA GLU A 128 -11.71 -15.21 -4.36
C GLU A 128 -12.29 -16.60 -4.09
N TRP A 129 -11.50 -17.66 -4.28
CA TRP A 129 -11.96 -19.03 -4.04
C TRP A 129 -12.37 -19.29 -2.59
N LEU A 130 -11.87 -18.49 -1.65
CA LEU A 130 -12.20 -18.62 -0.22
C LEU A 130 -13.56 -18.01 0.11
N ASP A 131 -14.08 -17.15 -0.76
CA ASP A 131 -15.31 -16.38 -0.52
C ASP A 131 -16.51 -17.27 -0.21
N GLY A 132 -16.68 -18.35 -0.95
CA GLY A 132 -17.76 -19.32 -0.72
C GLY A 132 -17.70 -19.96 0.65
N TYR A 133 -16.52 -20.32 1.12
CA TYR A 133 -16.32 -20.92 2.43
C TYR A 133 -16.63 -19.94 3.55
N LEU A 134 -16.16 -18.70 3.41
CA LEU A 134 -16.37 -17.68 4.44
C LEU A 134 -17.84 -17.26 4.53
N THR A 135 -18.51 -17.14 3.39
CA THR A 135 -19.96 -16.87 3.36
C THR A 135 -20.74 -18.00 4.02
N GLN A 136 -20.36 -19.25 3.78
CA GLN A 136 -21.00 -20.42 4.38
C GLN A 136 -20.85 -20.44 5.91
N ILE A 137 -19.68 -20.03 6.42
CA ILE A 137 -19.36 -20.06 7.85
C ILE A 137 -19.94 -18.84 8.58
N PHE A 138 -19.78 -17.64 8.00
CA PHE A 138 -20.10 -16.37 8.66
C PHE A 138 -21.33 -15.67 8.10
N GLY A 139 -21.89 -16.15 7.00
CA GLY A 139 -23.02 -15.54 6.34
C GLY A 139 -22.65 -14.44 5.37
N ASP A 140 -23.65 -13.90 4.64
CA ASP A 140 -23.46 -12.85 3.67
C ASP A 140 -23.03 -11.54 4.35
N GLY A 141 -22.15 -10.79 3.70
CA GLY A 141 -21.69 -9.51 4.20
C GLY A 141 -20.64 -9.57 5.30
N ALA A 142 -20.13 -10.77 5.64
CA ALA A 142 -19.01 -10.91 6.56
C ALA A 142 -17.76 -10.19 6.03
N ARG A 143 -16.97 -9.61 6.95
CA ARG A 143 -15.71 -8.93 6.64
C ARG A 143 -14.61 -9.45 7.56
N TYR A 144 -13.44 -9.71 7.02
CA TYR A 144 -12.33 -10.38 7.70
C TYR A 144 -11.09 -9.53 7.77
#